data_bb269ed5770cbd72666c014618c3fad1
#
_entry.id   bb269ed5770cbd72666c014618c3fad1
#
_cell.length_a   1.000
_cell.length_b   1.000
_cell.length_c   1.000
_cell.angle_alpha   90.00
_cell.angle_beta   90.00
_cell.angle_gamma   90.00
#
_symmetry.space_group_name_H-M   'P 1'
#
loop_
_entity.id
_entity.type
_entity.pdbx_description
1 polymer ?
#
loop_
_entity_poly.entity_id
_entity_poly.type
_entity_poly.pdbx_seq_one_letter_code
_entity_poly.pdbx_strand_id
1 'polypeptide(L)'
;MTTIYTELVGSGRPRFAILPGLFGRGRNWSSIAAALAEQGYPTVLFDLPNHGRSGWTDTFSYPALADQVAEEIELRLGSAARLILVGHSLGGKVAMLTALRHPGLVAGLGVADIAPAVSDQVSSFAPLVAAMRGLDLTRLESRTEADQLLAASISDDASRGLLLQNLRRRGGWHWQLNLDLLGSSLDAIADWPDPGPVSYPGPTLWLTGERSRYCRPEHLPTMRRLFPAVEQVVIPGAGHWVHADNPDAVIGALVRLAELSEA
;
A
#
# COMPACT_ATOMS: atom_id res chain seq x y z
N MET A 1 18.62 -6.43 9.05
CA MET A 1 17.60 -5.56 8.39
C MET A 1 17.09 -6.29 7.16
N THR A 2 15.80 -6.23 6.92
CA THR A 2 15.18 -6.86 5.74
C THR A 2 15.37 -5.93 4.53
N THR A 3 15.85 -6.46 3.42
CA THR A 3 16.03 -5.67 2.18
C THR A 3 14.68 -5.26 1.63
N ILE A 4 14.48 -3.97 1.38
CA ILE A 4 13.30 -3.45 0.68
C ILE A 4 13.62 -3.29 -0.81
N TYR A 5 12.79 -3.85 -1.68
CA TYR A 5 12.88 -3.64 -3.12
C TYR A 5 12.12 -2.38 -3.49
N THR A 6 12.77 -1.54 -4.30
CA THR A 6 12.14 -0.36 -4.89
C THR A 6 12.45 -0.24 -6.37
N GLU A 7 11.57 0.43 -7.10
CA GLU A 7 11.71 0.71 -8.53
C GLU A 7 11.42 2.19 -8.77
N LEU A 8 12.35 2.90 -9.43
CA LEU A 8 12.15 4.29 -9.83
C LEU A 8 11.45 4.35 -11.18
N VAL A 9 10.38 5.11 -11.26
CA VAL A 9 9.67 5.47 -12.50
C VAL A 9 9.91 6.95 -12.78
N GLY A 10 10.36 7.25 -13.99
CA GLY A 10 10.86 8.58 -14.35
C GLY A 10 12.37 8.73 -14.13
N SER A 11 12.87 9.95 -14.22
CA SER A 11 14.29 10.26 -14.05
C SER A 11 14.51 11.40 -13.05
N GLY A 12 15.67 11.41 -12.40
CA GLY A 12 16.03 12.41 -11.41
C GLY A 12 15.68 12.02 -9.98
N ARG A 13 15.58 13.01 -9.08
CA ARG A 13 15.29 12.79 -7.67
C ARG A 13 13.80 12.48 -7.49
N PRO A 14 13.43 11.38 -6.82
CA PRO A 14 12.04 11.06 -6.57
C PRO A 14 11.32 12.16 -5.78
N ARG A 15 10.08 12.42 -6.17
CA ARG A 15 9.15 13.30 -5.46
C ARG A 15 8.11 12.50 -4.69
N PHE A 16 7.75 11.32 -5.20
CA PHE A 16 6.79 10.42 -4.58
C PHE A 16 7.43 9.11 -4.18
N ALA A 17 6.92 8.53 -3.08
CA ALA A 17 7.10 7.14 -2.71
C ALA A 17 5.72 6.50 -2.55
N ILE A 18 5.48 5.34 -3.20
CA ILE A 18 4.18 4.67 -3.16
C ILE A 18 4.31 3.29 -2.51
N LEU A 19 3.49 3.07 -1.48
CA LEU A 19 3.39 1.85 -0.69
C LEU A 19 2.09 1.11 -1.03
N PRO A 20 2.15 -0.12 -1.56
CA PRO A 20 0.96 -0.90 -1.94
C PRO A 20 0.24 -1.49 -0.72
N GLY A 21 -0.99 -1.99 -0.97
CA GLY A 21 -1.78 -2.73 0.01
C GLY A 21 -1.34 -4.19 0.19
N LEU A 22 -2.07 -4.90 1.04
CA LEU A 22 -1.89 -6.33 1.29
C LEU A 22 -1.97 -7.12 -0.04
N PHE A 23 -1.05 -8.06 -0.23
CA PHE A 23 -0.83 -8.84 -1.46
C PHE A 23 -0.45 -8.00 -2.69
N GLY A 24 -0.39 -6.67 -2.55
CA GLY A 24 0.02 -5.77 -3.60
C GLY A 24 1.54 -5.69 -3.74
N ARG A 25 1.96 -5.07 -4.84
CA ARG A 25 3.36 -4.79 -5.18
C ARG A 25 3.45 -3.38 -5.71
N GLY A 26 4.61 -2.75 -5.62
CA GLY A 26 4.82 -1.41 -6.14
C GLY A 26 4.38 -1.26 -7.59
N ARG A 27 4.64 -2.26 -8.44
CA ARG A 27 4.24 -2.25 -9.84
C ARG A 27 2.72 -2.18 -10.10
N ASN A 28 1.87 -2.41 -9.11
CA ASN A 28 0.43 -2.19 -9.24
C ASN A 28 0.08 -0.72 -9.45
N TRP A 29 1.00 0.17 -9.11
CA TRP A 29 0.89 1.61 -9.26
C TRP A 29 1.69 2.17 -10.45
N SER A 30 2.23 1.30 -11.34
CA SER A 30 3.12 1.73 -12.42
C SER A 30 2.49 2.72 -13.40
N SER A 31 1.20 2.58 -13.72
CA SER A 31 0.49 3.53 -14.61
C SER A 31 0.36 4.90 -13.97
N ILE A 32 0.02 4.97 -12.69
CA ILE A 32 -0.04 6.22 -11.94
C ILE A 32 1.34 6.85 -11.81
N ALA A 33 2.36 6.05 -11.46
CA ALA A 33 3.73 6.52 -11.36
C ALA A 33 4.27 7.05 -12.69
N ALA A 34 3.92 6.42 -13.83
CA ALA A 34 4.29 6.90 -15.15
C ALA A 34 3.63 8.25 -15.45
N ALA A 35 2.33 8.39 -15.20
CA ALA A 35 1.61 9.64 -15.41
C ALA A 35 2.12 10.79 -14.50
N LEU A 36 2.52 10.48 -13.27
CA LEU A 36 3.17 11.46 -12.38
C LEU A 36 4.56 11.85 -12.92
N ALA A 37 5.34 10.89 -13.40
CA ALA A 37 6.68 11.14 -13.96
C ALA A 37 6.61 11.98 -15.23
N GLU A 38 5.62 11.79 -16.09
CA GLU A 38 5.36 12.63 -17.27
C GLU A 38 5.05 14.08 -16.90
N GLN A 39 4.50 14.33 -15.70
CA GLN A 39 4.24 15.65 -15.15
C GLN A 39 5.42 16.21 -14.33
N GLY A 40 6.59 15.57 -14.39
CA GLY A 40 7.80 16.04 -13.69
C GLY A 40 7.92 15.57 -12.25
N TYR A 41 7.13 14.57 -11.83
CA TYR A 41 7.17 13.97 -10.50
C TYR A 41 7.70 12.53 -10.51
N PRO A 42 9.03 12.29 -10.58
CA PRO A 42 9.59 10.95 -10.52
C PRO A 42 9.13 10.25 -9.24
N THR A 43 8.75 8.98 -9.37
CA THR A 43 8.07 8.22 -8.33
C THR A 43 8.85 6.94 -8.02
N VAL A 44 9.12 6.67 -6.75
CA VAL A 44 9.66 5.38 -6.31
C VAL A 44 8.53 4.47 -5.81
N LEU A 45 8.47 3.27 -6.38
CA LEU A 45 7.52 2.23 -6.04
C LEU A 45 8.17 1.23 -5.09
N PHE A 46 7.50 0.90 -4.00
CA PHE A 46 8.00 -0.03 -2.98
C PHE A 46 7.30 -1.38 -3.08
N ASP A 47 8.03 -2.46 -2.95
CA ASP A 47 7.48 -3.70 -2.45
C ASP A 47 7.71 -3.71 -0.92
N LEU A 48 6.64 -3.76 -0.12
CA LEU A 48 6.78 -3.79 1.34
C LEU A 48 7.43 -5.11 1.81
N PRO A 49 8.07 -5.17 2.98
CA PRO A 49 8.53 -6.44 3.57
C PRO A 49 7.45 -7.51 3.50
N ASN A 50 7.85 -8.74 3.25
CA ASN A 50 6.98 -9.90 3.02
C ASN A 50 6.18 -9.89 1.70
N HIS A 51 6.37 -8.89 0.84
CA HIS A 51 5.73 -8.78 -0.46
C HIS A 51 6.76 -8.70 -1.59
N GLY A 52 6.37 -9.19 -2.77
CA GLY A 52 7.09 -8.98 -4.01
C GLY A 52 8.55 -9.45 -3.96
N ARG A 53 9.46 -8.52 -4.23
CA ARG A 53 10.93 -8.76 -4.26
C ARG A 53 11.62 -8.41 -2.95
N SER A 54 10.89 -7.84 -1.99
CA SER A 54 11.42 -7.52 -0.68
C SER A 54 11.68 -8.77 0.15
N GLY A 55 12.59 -8.65 1.10
CA GLY A 55 12.90 -9.73 2.03
C GLY A 55 11.75 -10.03 2.99
N TRP A 56 11.81 -11.18 3.62
CA TRP A 56 10.83 -11.65 4.58
C TRP A 56 11.28 -11.40 6.01
N THR A 57 10.31 -11.22 6.90
CA THR A 57 10.50 -11.08 8.35
C THR A 57 9.81 -12.23 9.08
N ASP A 58 10.20 -12.47 10.33
CA ASP A 58 9.58 -13.51 11.16
C ASP A 58 8.32 -13.01 11.89
N THR A 59 8.13 -11.68 11.96
CA THR A 59 6.99 -11.06 12.64
C THR A 59 6.42 -9.90 11.84
N PHE A 60 5.12 -9.65 11.99
CA PHE A 60 4.45 -8.48 11.43
C PHE A 60 4.30 -7.39 12.49
N SER A 61 4.70 -6.15 12.16
CA SER A 61 4.52 -5.00 13.04
C SER A 61 4.45 -3.71 12.20
N TYR A 62 3.38 -2.96 12.33
CA TYR A 62 3.24 -1.67 11.63
C TYR A 62 4.34 -0.66 12.01
N PRO A 63 4.69 -0.47 13.31
CA PRO A 63 5.81 0.42 13.66
C PRO A 63 7.13 -0.01 13.03
N ALA A 64 7.45 -1.31 13.01
CA ALA A 64 8.65 -1.81 12.38
C ALA A 64 8.65 -1.61 10.86
N LEU A 65 7.49 -1.79 10.19
CA LEU A 65 7.36 -1.50 8.76
C LEU A 65 7.55 -0.01 8.45
N ALA A 66 7.01 0.88 9.28
CA ALA A 66 7.19 2.32 9.13
C ALA A 66 8.65 2.74 9.28
N ASP A 67 9.36 2.19 10.27
CA ASP A 67 10.78 2.46 10.49
C ASP A 67 11.64 1.93 9.33
N GLN A 68 11.36 0.73 8.82
CA GLN A 68 12.06 0.16 7.66
C GLN A 68 11.84 0.98 6.38
N VAL A 69 10.63 1.52 6.16
CA VAL A 69 10.35 2.42 5.03
C VAL A 69 11.14 3.72 5.17
N ALA A 70 11.18 4.30 6.37
CA ALA A 70 11.96 5.51 6.65
C ALA A 70 13.46 5.27 6.40
N GLU A 71 14.03 4.18 6.92
CA GLU A 71 15.41 3.78 6.69
C GLU A 71 15.75 3.62 5.20
N GLU A 72 14.85 2.98 4.42
CA GLU A 72 15.05 2.81 2.98
C GLU A 72 15.02 4.15 2.23
N ILE A 73 14.14 5.09 2.62
CA ILE A 73 14.10 6.44 2.07
C ILE A 73 15.42 7.16 2.37
N GLU A 74 15.91 7.13 3.61
CA GLU A 74 17.15 7.77 4.02
C GLU A 74 18.38 7.16 3.33
N LEU A 75 18.42 5.84 3.21
CA LEU A 75 19.50 5.12 2.53
C LEU A 75 19.67 5.54 1.07
N ARG A 76 18.53 5.72 0.36
CA ARG A 76 18.54 6.04 -1.07
C ARG A 76 18.70 7.51 -1.37
N LEU A 77 18.15 8.38 -0.55
CA LEU A 77 17.98 9.79 -0.87
C LEU A 77 18.69 10.73 0.11
N GLY A 78 19.24 10.17 1.19
CA GLY A 78 19.87 10.90 2.28
C GLY A 78 18.85 11.39 3.33
N SER A 79 19.34 11.65 4.55
CA SER A 79 18.51 12.05 5.70
C SER A 79 17.82 13.43 5.55
N ALA A 80 18.26 14.24 4.59
CA ALA A 80 17.60 15.51 4.24
C ALA A 80 16.51 15.35 3.16
N ALA A 81 16.23 14.11 2.74
CA ALA A 81 15.20 13.84 1.74
C ALA A 81 13.80 14.08 2.32
N ARG A 82 12.95 14.73 1.55
CA ARG A 82 11.53 14.84 1.84
C ARG A 82 10.75 14.38 0.60
N LEU A 83 9.85 13.43 0.79
CA LEU A 83 9.02 12.84 -0.25
C LEU A 83 7.54 13.02 0.07
N ILE A 84 6.73 13.02 -0.95
CA ILE A 84 5.30 12.80 -0.81
C ILE A 84 5.10 11.29 -0.68
N LEU A 85 4.66 10.87 0.49
CA LEU A 85 4.46 9.46 0.79
C LEU A 85 3.00 9.09 0.54
N VAL A 86 2.78 8.12 -0.34
CA VAL A 86 1.43 7.64 -0.68
C VAL A 86 1.31 6.18 -0.26
N GLY A 87 0.27 5.84 0.47
CA GLY A 87 0.02 4.45 0.85
C GLY A 87 -1.42 4.04 0.62
N HIS A 88 -1.62 2.82 0.14
CA HIS A 88 -2.94 2.22 -0.05
C HIS A 88 -3.18 1.11 0.97
N SER A 89 -4.34 1.11 1.61
CA SER A 89 -4.76 0.03 2.52
C SER A 89 -3.69 -0.25 3.59
N LEU A 90 -3.11 -1.46 3.68
CA LEU A 90 -1.97 -1.77 4.55
C LEU A 90 -0.83 -0.75 4.39
N GLY A 91 -0.42 -0.45 3.15
CA GLY A 91 0.59 0.57 2.87
C GLY A 91 0.17 1.96 3.34
N GLY A 92 -1.14 2.26 3.39
CA GLY A 92 -1.69 3.49 3.94
C GLY A 92 -1.48 3.62 5.45
N LYS A 93 -1.69 2.53 6.20
CA LYS A 93 -1.35 2.48 7.64
C LYS A 93 0.16 2.65 7.87
N VAL A 94 0.98 2.00 7.04
CA VAL A 94 2.44 2.19 7.09
C VAL A 94 2.83 3.63 6.79
N ALA A 95 2.26 4.25 5.74
CA ALA A 95 2.55 5.64 5.38
C ALA A 95 2.14 6.63 6.48
N MET A 96 0.96 6.45 7.08
CA MET A 96 0.50 7.25 8.21
C MET A 96 1.47 7.15 9.40
N LEU A 97 1.90 5.95 9.76
CA LEU A 97 2.85 5.76 10.86
C LEU A 97 4.23 6.30 10.53
N THR A 98 4.69 6.15 9.29
CA THR A 98 5.95 6.77 8.84
C THR A 98 5.90 8.29 9.00
N ALA A 99 4.79 8.94 8.59
CA ALA A 99 4.62 10.38 8.73
C ALA A 99 4.58 10.84 10.21
N LEU A 100 3.95 10.04 11.10
CA LEU A 100 3.87 10.34 12.52
C LEU A 100 5.19 10.14 13.27
N ARG A 101 5.99 9.12 12.88
CA ARG A 101 7.26 8.76 13.54
C ARG A 101 8.47 9.47 12.95
N HIS A 102 8.44 9.74 11.64
CA HIS A 102 9.54 10.33 10.87
C HIS A 102 9.05 11.54 10.05
N PRO A 103 8.41 12.55 10.69
CA PRO A 103 7.77 13.67 9.97
C PRO A 103 8.74 14.46 9.09
N GLY A 104 10.03 14.48 9.42
CA GLY A 104 11.07 15.14 8.64
C GLY A 104 11.28 14.58 7.23
N LEU A 105 10.91 13.30 6.99
CA LEU A 105 11.04 12.64 5.69
C LEU A 105 9.83 12.84 4.78
N VAL A 106 8.70 13.30 5.33
CA VAL A 106 7.43 13.39 4.61
C VAL A 106 7.12 14.86 4.29
N ALA A 107 7.05 15.20 3.01
CA ALA A 107 6.66 16.51 2.52
C ALA A 107 5.14 16.66 2.42
N GLY A 108 4.46 15.56 2.06
CA GLY A 108 3.02 15.45 1.96
C GLY A 108 2.61 13.97 2.11
N LEU A 109 1.39 13.72 2.55
CA LEU A 109 0.87 12.38 2.81
C LEU A 109 -0.39 12.12 1.99
N GLY A 110 -0.37 11.07 1.17
CA GLY A 110 -1.54 10.52 0.49
C GLY A 110 -1.98 9.21 1.15
N VAL A 111 -3.19 9.14 1.68
CA VAL A 111 -3.75 7.92 2.28
C VAL A 111 -4.89 7.42 1.41
N ALA A 112 -4.67 6.31 0.72
CA ALA A 112 -5.64 5.74 -0.20
C ALA A 112 -6.43 4.61 0.48
N ASP A 113 -7.67 4.88 0.70
CA ASP A 113 -8.78 4.02 1.11
C ASP A 113 -8.53 3.15 2.35
N ILE A 114 -8.00 3.78 3.39
CA ILE A 114 -7.87 3.19 4.73
C ILE A 114 -7.95 4.30 5.79
N ALA A 115 -8.33 3.96 7.00
CA ALA A 115 -8.38 4.85 8.15
C ALA A 115 -7.37 4.46 9.24
N PRO A 116 -6.96 5.40 10.12
CA PRO A 116 -6.18 5.11 11.33
C PRO A 116 -7.10 4.52 12.42
N ALA A 117 -7.61 3.33 12.13
CA ALA A 117 -8.56 2.60 12.97
C ALA A 117 -8.45 1.09 12.71
N VAL A 118 -9.02 0.29 13.61
CA VAL A 118 -9.23 -1.14 13.37
C VAL A 118 -10.16 -1.32 12.18
N SER A 119 -9.78 -2.18 11.24
CA SER A 119 -10.56 -2.46 10.04
C SER A 119 -11.25 -3.83 10.15
N ASP A 120 -12.58 -3.84 10.18
CA ASP A 120 -13.40 -5.05 10.12
C ASP A 120 -13.38 -5.73 8.74
N GLN A 121 -12.90 -5.02 7.70
CA GLN A 121 -12.86 -5.52 6.33
C GLN A 121 -11.70 -6.53 6.10
N VAL A 122 -10.66 -6.54 6.97
CA VAL A 122 -9.51 -7.43 6.81
C VAL A 122 -9.89 -8.91 6.99
N SER A 123 -10.93 -9.21 7.74
CA SER A 123 -11.46 -10.58 7.86
C SER A 123 -11.86 -11.20 6.51
N SER A 124 -12.22 -10.37 5.51
CA SER A 124 -12.52 -10.84 4.16
C SER A 124 -11.31 -11.42 3.41
N PHE A 125 -10.09 -11.19 3.89
CA PHE A 125 -8.88 -11.76 3.32
C PHE A 125 -8.60 -13.21 3.79
N ALA A 126 -9.21 -13.66 4.89
CA ALA A 126 -9.01 -15.02 5.38
C ALA A 126 -9.39 -16.11 4.36
N PRO A 127 -10.54 -16.04 3.65
CA PRO A 127 -10.86 -16.96 2.57
C PRO A 127 -9.84 -16.93 1.42
N LEU A 128 -9.30 -15.75 1.09
CA LEU A 128 -8.29 -15.60 0.03
C LEU A 128 -6.98 -16.30 0.41
N VAL A 129 -6.52 -16.11 1.66
CA VAL A 129 -5.35 -16.81 2.20
C VAL A 129 -5.57 -18.33 2.18
N ALA A 130 -6.75 -18.79 2.61
CA ALA A 130 -7.09 -20.21 2.61
C ALA A 130 -7.06 -20.82 1.19
N ALA A 131 -7.63 -20.10 0.21
CA ALA A 131 -7.61 -20.53 -1.19
C ALA A 131 -6.18 -20.59 -1.76
N MET A 132 -5.35 -19.57 -1.47
CA MET A 132 -3.94 -19.55 -1.90
C MET A 132 -3.14 -20.71 -1.28
N ARG A 133 -3.32 -21.00 0.02
CA ARG A 133 -2.67 -22.12 0.71
C ARG A 133 -3.15 -23.49 0.22
N GLY A 134 -4.41 -23.55 -0.22
CA GLY A 134 -5.02 -24.78 -0.75
C GLY A 134 -4.52 -25.19 -2.13
N LEU A 135 -3.80 -24.34 -2.86
CA LEU A 135 -3.24 -24.70 -4.16
C LEU A 135 -2.04 -25.66 -4.00
N ASP A 136 -2.12 -26.84 -4.60
CA ASP A 136 -0.97 -27.74 -4.72
C ASP A 136 0.00 -27.23 -5.80
N LEU A 137 0.95 -26.41 -5.37
CA LEU A 137 1.93 -25.79 -6.26
C LEU A 137 2.87 -26.83 -6.92
N THR A 138 2.98 -28.05 -6.37
CA THR A 138 3.86 -29.10 -6.93
C THR A 138 3.25 -29.73 -8.17
N ARG A 139 1.92 -29.71 -8.30
CA ARG A 139 1.15 -30.28 -9.41
C ARG A 139 0.68 -29.24 -10.42
N LEU A 140 0.87 -27.95 -10.11
CA LEU A 140 0.38 -26.87 -10.94
C LEU A 140 1.13 -26.81 -12.28
N GLU A 141 0.41 -26.83 -13.38
CA GLU A 141 0.98 -26.80 -14.73
C GLU A 141 1.09 -25.36 -15.27
N SER A 142 0.08 -24.52 -15.00
CA SER A 142 -0.01 -23.17 -15.54
C SER A 142 -0.66 -22.18 -14.58
N ARG A 143 -0.45 -20.88 -14.85
CA ARG A 143 -1.15 -19.79 -14.15
C ARG A 143 -2.66 -19.81 -14.47
N THR A 144 -3.05 -20.19 -15.66
CA THR A 144 -4.46 -20.34 -16.07
C THR A 144 -5.14 -21.41 -15.24
N GLU A 145 -4.48 -22.53 -15.00
CA GLU A 145 -4.99 -23.58 -14.11
C GLU A 145 -5.12 -23.07 -12.67
N ALA A 146 -4.11 -22.33 -12.17
CA ALA A 146 -4.21 -21.69 -10.85
C ALA A 146 -5.43 -20.77 -10.74
N ASP A 147 -5.73 -19.97 -11.76
CA ASP A 147 -6.91 -19.10 -11.80
C ASP A 147 -8.20 -19.92 -11.75
N GLN A 148 -8.30 -20.98 -12.54
CA GLN A 148 -9.46 -21.88 -12.55
C GLN A 148 -9.68 -22.54 -11.19
N LEU A 149 -8.61 -23.01 -10.54
CA LEU A 149 -8.69 -23.61 -9.21
C LEU A 149 -9.12 -22.59 -8.14
N LEU A 150 -8.58 -21.35 -8.20
CA LEU A 150 -8.97 -20.28 -7.29
C LEU A 150 -10.40 -19.80 -7.53
N ALA A 151 -10.92 -19.87 -8.76
CA ALA A 151 -12.28 -19.47 -9.11
C ALA A 151 -13.36 -20.25 -8.35
N ALA A 152 -13.05 -21.47 -7.90
CA ALA A 152 -13.94 -22.27 -7.06
C ALA A 152 -14.24 -21.62 -5.68
N SER A 153 -13.32 -20.79 -5.17
CA SER A 153 -13.43 -20.15 -3.86
C SER A 153 -13.48 -18.62 -3.93
N ILE A 154 -13.00 -18.03 -5.01
CA ILE A 154 -12.88 -16.58 -5.21
C ILE A 154 -13.59 -16.24 -6.54
N SER A 155 -14.83 -15.77 -6.47
CA SER A 155 -15.62 -15.45 -7.66
C SER A 155 -15.17 -14.17 -8.37
N ASP A 156 -14.56 -13.22 -7.65
CA ASP A 156 -14.13 -11.94 -8.20
C ASP A 156 -12.81 -12.05 -8.99
N ASP A 157 -12.88 -11.81 -10.29
CA ASP A 157 -11.75 -11.92 -11.22
C ASP A 157 -10.62 -10.95 -10.89
N ALA A 158 -10.95 -9.74 -10.44
CA ALA A 158 -9.95 -8.73 -10.09
C ALA A 158 -9.14 -9.15 -8.87
N SER A 159 -9.80 -9.70 -7.85
CA SER A 159 -9.13 -10.28 -6.67
C SER A 159 -8.21 -11.43 -7.07
N ARG A 160 -8.68 -12.38 -7.90
CA ARG A 160 -7.82 -13.48 -8.38
C ARG A 160 -6.63 -12.97 -9.16
N GLY A 161 -6.84 -11.99 -10.04
CA GLY A 161 -5.76 -11.35 -10.80
C GLY A 161 -4.70 -10.72 -9.90
N LEU A 162 -5.10 -10.03 -8.82
CA LEU A 162 -4.20 -9.47 -7.82
C LEU A 162 -3.38 -10.58 -7.12
N LEU A 163 -4.03 -11.64 -6.67
CA LEU A 163 -3.34 -12.75 -6.00
C LEU A 163 -2.35 -13.44 -6.92
N LEU A 164 -2.77 -13.76 -8.14
CA LEU A 164 -1.96 -14.45 -9.14
C LEU A 164 -0.75 -13.63 -9.63
N GLN A 165 -0.74 -12.32 -9.45
CA GLN A 165 0.46 -11.52 -9.66
C GLN A 165 1.62 -11.94 -8.76
N ASN A 166 1.36 -12.59 -7.64
CA ASN A 166 2.38 -13.10 -6.72
C ASN A 166 2.81 -14.53 -7.01
N LEU A 167 2.12 -15.23 -7.92
CA LEU A 167 2.49 -16.58 -8.33
C LEU A 167 3.65 -16.53 -9.32
N ARG A 168 4.74 -17.23 -9.05
CA ARG A 168 5.96 -17.28 -9.88
C ARG A 168 6.37 -18.71 -10.18
N ARG A 169 7.02 -18.89 -11.33
CA ARG A 169 7.63 -20.15 -11.72
C ARG A 169 9.13 -19.96 -11.91
N ARG A 170 9.90 -20.36 -10.91
CA ARG A 170 11.37 -20.37 -10.96
C ARG A 170 11.85 -21.54 -10.10
N GLY A 171 12.28 -22.62 -10.78
CA GLY A 171 12.60 -23.87 -10.05
C GLY A 171 11.38 -24.60 -9.47
N GLY A 172 10.17 -24.29 -9.94
CA GLY A 172 8.87 -24.71 -9.43
C GLY A 172 7.96 -23.50 -9.19
N TRP A 173 6.65 -23.75 -9.01
CA TRP A 173 5.71 -22.72 -8.65
C TRP A 173 5.87 -22.34 -7.18
N HIS A 174 5.80 -21.05 -6.88
CA HIS A 174 5.85 -20.52 -5.51
C HIS A 174 5.13 -19.17 -5.43
N TRP A 175 4.67 -18.82 -4.24
CA TRP A 175 4.18 -17.49 -3.93
C TRP A 175 5.36 -16.55 -3.65
N GLN A 176 5.44 -15.42 -4.35
CA GLN A 176 6.44 -14.37 -4.16
C GLN A 176 5.97 -13.39 -3.06
N LEU A 177 5.49 -13.92 -1.97
CA LEU A 177 5.11 -13.22 -0.75
C LEU A 177 5.16 -14.21 0.41
N ASN A 178 5.32 -13.71 1.62
CA ASN A 178 5.33 -14.52 2.84
C ASN A 178 3.88 -14.83 3.27
N LEU A 179 3.23 -15.74 2.53
CA LEU A 179 1.82 -16.07 2.72
C LEU A 179 1.51 -16.59 4.12
N ASP A 180 2.44 -17.31 4.74
CA ASP A 180 2.25 -17.89 6.07
C ASP A 180 2.26 -16.81 7.15
N LEU A 181 3.23 -15.89 7.12
CA LEU A 181 3.25 -14.78 8.05
C LEU A 181 2.05 -13.85 7.84
N LEU A 182 1.80 -13.42 6.61
CA LEU A 182 0.71 -12.48 6.32
C LEU A 182 -0.65 -13.10 6.68
N GLY A 183 -0.85 -14.39 6.39
CA GLY A 183 -2.09 -15.08 6.72
C GLY A 183 -2.30 -15.30 8.21
N SER A 184 -1.23 -15.52 8.99
CA SER A 184 -1.32 -15.63 10.45
C SER A 184 -1.37 -14.28 11.17
N SER A 185 -1.12 -13.17 10.45
CA SER A 185 -1.07 -11.82 10.99
C SER A 185 -2.30 -10.97 10.62
N LEU A 186 -3.38 -11.56 10.10
CA LEU A 186 -4.55 -10.79 9.64
C LEU A 186 -5.14 -9.90 10.74
N ASP A 187 -5.18 -10.37 11.99
CA ASP A 187 -5.66 -9.57 13.12
C ASP A 187 -4.75 -8.34 13.37
N ALA A 188 -3.44 -8.52 13.34
CA ALA A 188 -2.48 -7.43 13.46
C ALA A 188 -2.53 -6.47 12.25
N ILE A 189 -2.84 -6.99 11.06
CA ILE A 189 -3.06 -6.18 9.84
C ILE A 189 -4.37 -5.39 9.94
N ALA A 190 -5.40 -5.96 10.57
CA ALA A 190 -6.65 -5.27 10.83
C ALA A 190 -6.48 -4.12 11.82
N ASP A 191 -5.57 -4.27 12.78
CA ASP A 191 -5.38 -3.35 13.88
C ASP A 191 -4.78 -1.99 13.44
N TRP A 192 -4.89 -1.02 14.34
CA TRP A 192 -4.19 0.26 14.29
C TRP A 192 -3.45 0.48 15.60
N PRO A 193 -2.13 0.43 15.63
CA PRO A 193 -1.37 0.67 16.85
C PRO A 193 -1.52 2.12 17.29
N ASP A 194 -1.71 2.34 18.58
CA ASP A 194 -1.77 3.70 19.13
C ASP A 194 -0.42 4.43 18.92
N PRO A 195 -0.37 5.49 18.12
CA PRO A 195 0.86 6.24 17.89
C PRO A 195 1.24 7.16 19.05
N GLY A 196 0.41 7.24 20.11
CA GLY A 196 0.54 8.19 21.20
C GLY A 196 0.05 9.62 20.86
N PRO A 197 0.45 10.63 21.66
CA PRO A 197 0.00 12.01 21.52
C PRO A 197 0.82 12.76 20.43
N VAL A 198 0.89 12.21 19.22
CA VAL A 198 1.62 12.78 18.08
C VAL A 198 0.67 13.20 16.97
N SER A 199 1.12 14.13 16.12
CA SER A 199 0.43 14.51 14.90
C SER A 199 1.44 14.87 13.80
N TYR A 200 1.02 14.70 12.55
CA TYR A 200 1.76 15.15 11.38
C TYR A 200 1.04 16.38 10.79
N PRO A 201 1.64 17.58 10.85
CA PRO A 201 1.00 18.84 10.45
C PRO A 201 1.06 19.12 8.94
N GLY A 202 1.81 18.33 8.18
CA GLY A 202 1.99 18.53 6.74
C GLY A 202 0.73 18.24 5.92
N PRO A 203 0.71 18.68 4.65
CA PRO A 203 -0.40 18.45 3.74
C PRO A 203 -0.77 16.97 3.67
N THR A 204 -2.05 16.66 3.82
CA THR A 204 -2.54 15.28 3.82
C THR A 204 -3.80 15.18 2.97
N LEU A 205 -3.83 14.28 1.98
CA LEU A 205 -5.04 13.92 1.26
C LEU A 205 -5.50 12.52 1.67
N TRP A 206 -6.76 12.43 2.10
CA TRP A 206 -7.42 11.18 2.40
C TRP A 206 -8.32 10.79 1.23
N LEU A 207 -7.80 9.94 0.33
CA LEU A 207 -8.46 9.46 -0.87
C LEU A 207 -9.39 8.31 -0.50
N THR A 208 -10.70 8.49 -0.62
CA THR A 208 -11.69 7.49 -0.21
C THR A 208 -12.51 7.06 -1.41
N GLY A 209 -12.65 5.75 -1.63
CA GLY A 209 -13.52 5.25 -2.70
C GLY A 209 -15.00 5.51 -2.37
N GLU A 210 -15.76 6.04 -3.34
CA GLU A 210 -17.18 6.37 -3.17
C GLU A 210 -18.02 5.16 -2.70
N ARG A 211 -17.65 3.95 -3.15
CA ARG A 211 -18.34 2.69 -2.82
C ARG A 211 -17.62 1.88 -1.74
N SER A 212 -16.51 2.43 -1.22
CA SER A 212 -15.69 1.73 -0.22
C SER A 212 -16.32 1.77 1.17
N ARG A 213 -16.04 0.72 1.96
CA ARG A 213 -16.43 0.63 3.37
C ARG A 213 -15.25 0.74 4.34
N TYR A 214 -14.03 0.98 3.82
CA TYR A 214 -12.83 1.10 4.64
C TYR A 214 -12.71 2.46 5.32
N CYS A 215 -13.28 3.51 4.69
CA CYS A 215 -13.29 4.86 5.20
C CYS A 215 -14.71 5.28 5.54
N ARG A 216 -14.99 5.46 6.83
CA ARG A 216 -16.32 5.80 7.35
C ARG A 216 -16.28 7.16 8.06
N PRO A 217 -17.42 7.88 8.15
CA PRO A 217 -17.48 9.19 8.81
C PRO A 217 -16.96 9.18 10.25
N GLU A 218 -17.15 8.08 10.99
CA GLU A 218 -16.67 7.93 12.37
C GLU A 218 -15.14 7.94 12.49
N HIS A 219 -14.39 7.71 11.40
CA HIS A 219 -12.93 7.76 11.40
C HIS A 219 -12.38 9.19 11.29
N LEU A 220 -13.20 10.15 10.82
CA LEU A 220 -12.75 11.51 10.56
C LEU A 220 -12.19 12.26 11.80
N PRO A 221 -12.77 12.11 13.01
CA PRO A 221 -12.19 12.75 14.20
C PRO A 221 -10.75 12.26 14.49
N THR A 222 -10.49 10.95 14.40
CA THR A 222 -9.16 10.39 14.59
C THR A 222 -8.21 10.85 13.48
N MET A 223 -8.68 10.86 12.24
CA MET A 223 -7.90 11.32 11.09
C MET A 223 -7.48 12.79 11.28
N ARG A 224 -8.40 13.68 11.67
CA ARG A 224 -8.10 15.09 11.93
C ARG A 224 -7.19 15.32 13.13
N ARG A 225 -7.31 14.51 14.16
CA ARG A 225 -6.42 14.59 15.33
C ARG A 225 -4.97 14.25 14.97
N LEU A 226 -4.75 13.21 14.17
CA LEU A 226 -3.43 12.75 13.78
C LEU A 226 -2.84 13.57 12.63
N PHE A 227 -3.70 14.04 11.72
CA PHE A 227 -3.35 14.78 10.50
C PHE A 227 -4.21 16.04 10.40
N PRO A 228 -3.85 17.12 11.16
CA PRO A 228 -4.69 18.35 11.24
C PRO A 228 -4.96 19.02 9.89
N ALA A 229 -4.02 18.92 8.94
CA ALA A 229 -4.15 19.48 7.59
C ALA A 229 -4.79 18.50 6.59
N VAL A 230 -5.55 17.50 7.07
CA VAL A 230 -6.16 16.51 6.18
C VAL A 230 -7.34 17.08 5.42
N GLU A 231 -7.35 16.83 4.12
CA GLU A 231 -8.49 17.02 3.24
C GLU A 231 -8.96 15.66 2.72
N GLN A 232 -10.27 15.41 2.79
CA GLN A 232 -10.86 14.20 2.22
C GLN A 232 -11.19 14.42 0.75
N VAL A 233 -10.77 13.49 -0.10
CA VAL A 233 -11.08 13.46 -1.53
C VAL A 233 -11.80 12.15 -1.84
N VAL A 234 -13.07 12.24 -2.22
CA VAL A 234 -13.85 11.08 -2.66
C VAL A 234 -13.50 10.78 -4.11
N ILE A 235 -13.11 9.54 -4.39
CA ILE A 235 -12.79 9.05 -5.73
C ILE A 235 -14.07 8.47 -6.35
N PRO A 236 -14.65 9.12 -7.38
CA PRO A 236 -15.94 8.74 -7.94
C PRO A 236 -15.92 7.33 -8.55
N GLY A 237 -16.97 6.56 -8.30
CA GLY A 237 -17.14 5.21 -8.83
C GLY A 237 -16.14 4.17 -8.32
N ALA A 238 -15.24 4.53 -7.41
CA ALA A 238 -14.23 3.61 -6.90
C ALA A 238 -14.70 2.82 -5.68
N GLY A 239 -14.27 1.56 -5.60
CA GLY A 239 -14.29 0.73 -4.39
C GLY A 239 -12.98 0.87 -3.62
N HIS A 240 -12.52 -0.24 -3.03
CA HIS A 240 -11.29 -0.26 -2.25
C HIS A 240 -10.01 -0.02 -3.09
N TRP A 241 -10.00 -0.42 -4.34
CA TRP A 241 -8.84 -0.26 -5.23
C TRP A 241 -8.94 1.03 -6.05
N VAL A 242 -8.96 2.17 -5.37
CA VAL A 242 -9.13 3.51 -5.98
C VAL A 242 -8.22 3.75 -7.18
N HIS A 243 -6.98 3.26 -7.12
CA HIS A 243 -5.95 3.41 -8.16
C HIS A 243 -6.23 2.56 -9.41
N ALA A 244 -7.01 1.49 -9.29
CA ALA A 244 -7.43 0.66 -10.41
C ALA A 244 -8.80 1.08 -10.96
N ASP A 245 -9.71 1.48 -10.07
CA ASP A 245 -11.08 1.81 -10.42
C ASP A 245 -11.20 3.19 -11.09
N ASN A 246 -10.41 4.18 -10.64
CA ASN A 246 -10.40 5.52 -11.22
C ASN A 246 -8.99 6.16 -11.12
N PRO A 247 -8.05 5.71 -11.96
CA PRO A 247 -6.67 6.19 -11.92
C PRO A 247 -6.55 7.69 -12.19
N ASP A 248 -7.36 8.26 -13.09
CA ASP A 248 -7.29 9.68 -13.45
C ASP A 248 -7.64 10.58 -12.26
N ALA A 249 -8.68 10.25 -11.51
CA ALA A 249 -9.03 10.99 -10.30
C ALA A 249 -7.94 10.89 -9.22
N VAL A 250 -7.30 9.72 -9.09
CA VAL A 250 -6.16 9.53 -8.17
C VAL A 250 -4.95 10.34 -8.62
N ILE A 251 -4.61 10.34 -9.91
CA ILE A 251 -3.50 11.14 -10.46
C ILE A 251 -3.74 12.63 -10.17
N GLY A 252 -4.94 13.15 -10.50
CA GLY A 252 -5.28 14.56 -10.23
C GLY A 252 -5.16 14.93 -8.75
N ALA A 253 -5.61 14.06 -7.85
CA ALA A 253 -5.46 14.28 -6.41
C ALA A 253 -3.98 14.28 -5.96
N LEU A 254 -3.15 13.38 -6.50
CA LEU A 254 -1.73 13.31 -6.15
C LEU A 254 -0.94 14.51 -6.70
N VAL A 255 -1.26 14.99 -7.91
CA VAL A 255 -0.68 16.25 -8.45
C VAL A 255 -1.03 17.43 -7.54
N ARG A 256 -2.30 17.55 -7.12
CA ARG A 256 -2.70 18.57 -6.14
C ARG A 256 -1.94 18.44 -4.82
N LEU A 257 -1.69 17.21 -4.34
CA LEU A 257 -0.89 17.01 -3.13
C LEU A 257 0.55 17.50 -3.33
N ALA A 258 1.13 17.32 -4.53
CA ALA A 258 2.45 17.84 -4.83
C ALA A 258 2.49 19.38 -4.74
N GLU A 259 1.51 20.05 -5.31
CA GLU A 259 1.37 21.52 -5.26
C GLU A 259 1.24 22.03 -3.80
N LEU A 260 0.40 21.37 -2.99
CA LEU A 260 0.24 21.69 -1.56
C LEU A 260 1.52 21.46 -0.73
N SER A 261 2.40 20.58 -1.19
CA SER A 261 3.65 20.22 -0.50
C SER A 261 4.82 21.12 -0.88
N GLU A 262 4.65 21.99 -1.86
CA GLU A 262 5.63 22.99 -2.31
C GLU A 262 5.35 24.39 -1.72
N ALA A 263 4.12 24.63 -1.26
CA ALA A 263 3.69 25.88 -0.65
C ALA A 263 4.13 25.98 0.82
#